data_bcb9e573a2736625d33bae9439851102
#
_entry.id   bcb9e573a2736625d33bae9439851102
#
_cell.length_a   1.000
_cell.length_b   1.000
_cell.length_c   1.000
_cell.angle_alpha   90.00
_cell.angle_beta   90.00
_cell.angle_gamma   90.00
#
_symmetry.space_group_name_H-M   'P 1'
#
loop_
_entity.id
_entity.type
_entity.pdbx_description
1 polymer ?
#
loop_
_entity_poly.entity_id
_entity_poly.type
_entity_poly.pdbx_seq_one_letter_code
_entity_poly.pdbx_strand_id
1 'polypeptide(L)'
;MRCAVVFDLEFTAWPGSMEHRWLRPGEFREVVQIGAVKIDAETFAETAAFDVLIKPRLNPVLSSYLENLTGVTNAAVAERGVDFAVAYRAFIRFADGAPLLAFGRDDLVLTDNLELYGLKDEPRLPPYVNAVPWLIEAGIDPSGLHACDIAEAAGATFAGRRHDALDDARSVALGIKTLVARGAPNLLLMEPPLTWREAARGVSTIA
;
A
#
# COMPACT_ATOMS: atom_id res chain seq x y z
N MET A 1 -17.40 10.56 -12.98
CA MET A 1 -16.71 9.27 -13.04
C MET A 1 -16.20 9.01 -11.64
N ARG A 2 -16.65 7.94 -10.98
CA ARG A 2 -16.10 7.56 -9.66
C ARG A 2 -14.81 6.80 -9.90
N CYS A 3 -13.72 7.18 -9.23
CA CYS A 3 -12.46 6.47 -9.26
C CYS A 3 -11.99 6.19 -7.84
N ALA A 4 -11.12 5.21 -7.71
CA ALA A 4 -10.39 4.90 -6.50
C ALA A 4 -8.89 4.72 -6.82
N VAL A 5 -8.05 4.87 -5.82
CA VAL A 5 -6.62 4.59 -5.93
C VAL A 5 -6.30 3.38 -5.08
N VAL A 6 -5.92 2.29 -5.71
CA VAL A 6 -5.35 1.12 -5.03
C VAL A 6 -3.85 1.32 -4.94
N PHE A 7 -3.26 1.17 -3.77
CA PHE A 7 -1.82 1.37 -3.58
C PHE A 7 -1.22 0.34 -2.64
N ASP A 8 0.08 0.23 -2.72
CA ASP A 8 0.91 -0.58 -1.86
C ASP A 8 2.24 0.13 -1.59
N LEU A 9 2.96 -0.29 -0.56
CA LEU A 9 4.20 0.30 -0.11
C LEU A 9 5.28 -0.76 0.10
N GLU A 10 6.49 -0.46 -0.40
CA GLU A 10 7.68 -1.13 0.09
C GLU A 10 8.41 -0.25 1.10
N PHE A 11 8.94 -0.85 2.15
CA PHE A 11 9.63 -0.12 3.22
C PHE A 11 10.81 -0.91 3.78
N THR A 12 11.74 -0.20 4.40
CA THR A 12 12.96 -0.80 4.94
C THR A 12 12.66 -1.96 5.88
N ALA A 13 13.31 -3.09 5.64
CA ALA A 13 13.14 -4.31 6.41
C ALA A 13 14.44 -5.12 6.47
N TRP A 14 14.52 -5.99 7.48
CA TRP A 14 15.61 -6.91 7.75
C TRP A 14 15.03 -8.30 8.08
N PRO A 15 15.84 -9.37 8.10
CA PRO A 15 15.35 -10.65 8.54
C PRO A 15 14.71 -10.58 9.94
N GLY A 16 13.43 -10.96 10.04
CA GLY A 16 12.66 -10.92 11.28
C GLY A 16 12.00 -9.59 11.63
N SER A 17 12.06 -8.57 10.76
CA SER A 17 11.42 -7.27 11.05
C SER A 17 9.92 -7.38 11.28
N MET A 18 9.21 -8.25 10.55
CA MET A 18 7.77 -8.49 10.74
C MET A 18 7.48 -9.07 12.11
N GLU A 19 8.21 -10.10 12.53
CA GLU A 19 8.05 -10.77 13.83
C GLU A 19 8.34 -9.83 14.99
N HIS A 20 9.36 -8.97 14.83
CA HIS A 20 9.77 -8.00 15.84
C HIS A 20 9.12 -6.63 15.68
N ARG A 21 8.24 -6.46 14.67
CA ARG A 21 7.50 -5.20 14.44
C ARG A 21 8.42 -3.97 14.37
N TRP A 22 9.62 -4.10 13.77
CA TRP A 22 10.65 -3.02 13.69
C TRP A 22 11.06 -2.45 15.05
N LEU A 23 10.98 -3.24 16.15
CA LEU A 23 11.34 -2.80 17.50
C LEU A 23 12.83 -2.96 17.83
N ARG A 24 13.65 -3.48 16.91
CA ARG A 24 15.09 -3.55 17.14
C ARG A 24 15.71 -2.15 17.04
N PRO A 25 16.70 -1.83 17.88
CA PRO A 25 17.39 -0.55 17.80
C PRO A 25 17.94 -0.27 16.40
N GLY A 26 17.63 0.91 15.83
CA GLY A 26 18.07 1.33 14.51
C GLY A 26 17.23 0.81 13.33
N GLU A 27 16.28 -0.08 13.56
CA GLU A 27 15.31 -0.48 12.53
C GLU A 27 14.13 0.51 12.52
N PHE A 28 13.99 1.26 11.44
CA PHE A 28 12.85 2.13 11.20
C PHE A 28 12.12 1.65 9.95
N ARG A 29 10.81 1.68 9.96
CA ARG A 29 9.98 1.33 8.80
C ARG A 29 9.84 2.53 7.87
N GLU A 30 10.88 2.80 7.08
CA GLU A 30 10.93 3.92 6.15
C GLU A 30 10.45 3.49 4.76
N VAL A 31 9.50 4.22 4.18
CA VAL A 31 8.99 3.91 2.82
C VAL A 31 10.09 4.09 1.79
N VAL A 32 10.26 3.10 0.91
CA VAL A 32 11.25 3.08 -0.19
C VAL A 32 10.61 3.04 -1.58
N GLN A 33 9.33 2.62 -1.67
CA GLN A 33 8.54 2.69 -2.91
C GLN A 33 7.07 2.97 -2.57
N ILE A 34 6.42 3.79 -3.36
CA ILE A 34 4.97 3.93 -3.40
C ILE A 34 4.53 3.51 -4.80
N GLY A 35 3.77 2.42 -4.89
CA GLY A 35 3.12 1.96 -6.11
C GLY A 35 1.62 2.12 -6.02
N ALA A 36 0.99 2.69 -7.06
CA ALA A 36 -0.45 2.88 -7.05
C ALA A 36 -1.06 2.85 -8.45
N VAL A 37 -2.30 2.39 -8.53
CA VAL A 37 -3.13 2.48 -9.72
C VAL A 37 -4.41 3.25 -9.43
N LYS A 38 -4.77 4.15 -10.34
CA LYS A 38 -6.09 4.80 -10.33
C LYS A 38 -7.00 3.99 -11.23
N ILE A 39 -8.11 3.52 -10.68
CA ILE A 39 -9.06 2.66 -11.37
C ILE A 39 -10.43 3.30 -11.43
N ASP A 40 -11.13 3.08 -12.52
CA ASP A 40 -12.56 3.38 -12.63
C ASP A 40 -13.35 2.44 -11.74
N ALA A 41 -14.24 2.98 -10.89
CA ALA A 41 -14.93 2.21 -9.87
C ALA A 41 -16.01 1.27 -10.41
N GLU A 42 -16.48 1.45 -11.65
CA GLU A 42 -17.51 0.61 -12.27
C GLU A 42 -16.89 -0.50 -13.12
N THR A 43 -15.89 -0.14 -13.93
CA THR A 43 -15.28 -1.04 -14.92
C THR A 43 -13.99 -1.70 -14.44
N PHE A 44 -13.39 -1.21 -13.36
CA PHE A 44 -12.06 -1.59 -12.89
C PHE A 44 -10.94 -1.36 -13.91
N ALA A 45 -11.16 -0.49 -14.90
CA ALA A 45 -10.13 -0.12 -15.85
C ALA A 45 -9.06 0.73 -15.15
N GLU A 46 -7.79 0.37 -15.30
CA GLU A 46 -6.66 1.20 -14.89
C GLU A 46 -6.63 2.44 -15.79
N THR A 47 -6.73 3.63 -15.18
CA THR A 47 -6.75 4.91 -15.90
C THR A 47 -5.44 5.67 -15.75
N ALA A 48 -4.69 5.40 -14.69
CA ALA A 48 -3.36 5.97 -14.46
C ALA A 48 -2.58 5.09 -13.47
N ALA A 49 -1.26 5.16 -13.53
CA ALA A 49 -0.35 4.51 -12.60
C ALA A 49 0.61 5.52 -11.96
N PHE A 50 1.07 5.20 -10.77
CA PHE A 50 2.06 5.96 -10.01
C PHE A 50 3.08 4.98 -9.44
N ASP A 51 4.36 5.25 -9.67
CA ASP A 51 5.46 4.43 -9.17
C ASP A 51 6.65 5.34 -8.88
N VAL A 52 7.03 5.44 -7.60
CA VAL A 52 8.09 6.34 -7.16
C VAL A 52 8.97 5.67 -6.11
N LEU A 53 10.28 5.65 -6.36
CA LEU A 53 11.28 5.26 -5.37
C LEU A 53 11.61 6.41 -4.42
N ILE A 54 11.88 6.06 -3.17
CA ILE A 54 12.11 7.02 -2.08
C ILE A 54 13.44 6.71 -1.41
N LYS A 55 14.19 7.77 -1.11
CA LYS A 55 15.44 7.69 -0.34
C LYS A 55 15.12 7.68 1.15
N PRO A 56 15.30 6.55 1.87
CA PRO A 56 15.15 6.56 3.31
C PRO A 56 16.23 7.44 3.95
N ARG A 57 15.90 8.13 5.03
CA ARG A 57 16.79 9.10 5.66
C ARG A 57 17.60 8.51 6.81
N LEU A 58 17.00 7.63 7.60
CA LEU A 58 17.60 7.03 8.80
C LEU A 58 18.35 5.75 8.45
N ASN A 59 17.81 4.97 7.50
CA ASN A 59 18.45 3.77 6.98
C ASN A 59 18.76 3.93 5.49
N PRO A 60 19.73 4.84 5.12
CA PRO A 60 19.96 5.21 3.72
C PRO A 60 20.55 4.09 2.86
N VAL A 61 21.01 3.02 3.48
CA VAL A 61 21.48 1.80 2.81
C VAL A 61 20.48 0.69 3.06
N LEU A 62 19.83 0.23 2.00
CA LEU A 62 18.88 -0.87 2.05
C LEU A 62 19.60 -2.17 2.43
N SER A 63 18.97 -2.97 3.26
CA SER A 63 19.46 -4.30 3.57
C SER A 63 19.44 -5.21 2.34
N SER A 64 20.37 -6.16 2.25
CA SER A 64 20.34 -7.18 1.20
C SER A 64 19.05 -8.03 1.23
N TYR A 65 18.45 -8.16 2.42
CA TYR A 65 17.15 -8.81 2.56
C TYR A 65 16.07 -8.07 1.76
N LEU A 66 15.96 -6.75 1.94
CA LEU A 66 14.98 -5.93 1.23
C LEU A 66 15.26 -5.91 -0.28
N GLU A 67 16.53 -5.73 -0.70
CA GLU A 67 16.89 -5.76 -2.12
C GLU A 67 16.49 -7.08 -2.79
N ASN A 68 16.71 -8.21 -2.11
CA ASN A 68 16.32 -9.53 -2.63
C ASN A 68 14.80 -9.73 -2.66
N LEU A 69 14.10 -9.21 -1.67
CA LEU A 69 12.65 -9.34 -1.56
C LEU A 69 11.93 -8.52 -2.63
N THR A 70 12.24 -7.23 -2.70
CA THR A 70 11.51 -6.26 -3.52
C THR A 70 12.16 -6.01 -4.88
N GLY A 71 13.48 -6.24 -4.99
CA GLY A 71 14.33 -5.84 -6.09
C GLY A 71 14.55 -4.34 -6.20
N VAL A 72 14.06 -3.56 -5.26
CA VAL A 72 14.48 -2.17 -5.10
C VAL A 72 15.93 -2.18 -4.62
N THR A 73 16.84 -1.73 -5.48
CA THR A 73 18.29 -1.76 -5.16
C THR A 73 18.78 -0.42 -4.63
N ASN A 74 19.85 -0.46 -3.84
CA ASN A 74 20.57 0.75 -3.40
C ASN A 74 20.97 1.65 -4.58
N ALA A 75 21.38 1.05 -5.70
CA ALA A 75 21.72 1.80 -6.91
C ALA A 75 20.49 2.52 -7.51
N ALA A 76 19.35 1.82 -7.61
CA ALA A 76 18.11 2.41 -8.13
C ALA A 76 17.60 3.54 -7.24
N VAL A 77 17.66 3.37 -5.91
CA VAL A 77 17.27 4.40 -4.94
C VAL A 77 18.23 5.60 -5.03
N ALA A 78 19.52 5.38 -5.16
CA ALA A 78 20.50 6.47 -5.31
C ALA A 78 20.25 7.29 -6.58
N GLU A 79 19.97 6.63 -7.71
CA GLU A 79 19.78 7.24 -9.02
C GLU A 79 18.42 7.93 -9.17
N ARG A 80 17.33 7.25 -8.79
CA ARG A 80 15.95 7.67 -9.09
C ARG A 80 15.11 8.02 -7.87
N GLY A 81 15.55 7.64 -6.67
CA GLY A 81 14.81 7.91 -5.45
C GLY A 81 14.71 9.40 -5.15
N VAL A 82 13.54 9.83 -4.72
CA VAL A 82 13.28 11.19 -4.28
C VAL A 82 13.12 11.26 -2.75
N ASP A 83 13.04 12.45 -2.20
CA ASP A 83 12.71 12.64 -0.79
C ASP A 83 11.27 12.21 -0.49
N PHE A 84 11.01 11.65 0.71
CA PHE A 84 9.68 11.18 1.10
C PHE A 84 8.60 12.26 0.98
N ALA A 85 8.88 13.50 1.43
CA ALA A 85 7.90 14.59 1.33
C ALA A 85 7.54 14.91 -0.13
N VAL A 86 8.51 14.80 -1.05
CA VAL A 86 8.28 15.00 -2.50
C VAL A 86 7.38 13.89 -3.04
N ALA A 87 7.71 12.63 -2.73
CA ALA A 87 6.92 11.46 -3.14
C ALA A 87 5.51 11.51 -2.57
N TYR A 88 5.38 11.78 -1.27
CA TYR A 88 4.10 11.88 -0.59
C TYR A 88 3.19 12.94 -1.23
N ARG A 89 3.68 14.15 -1.44
CA ARG A 89 2.91 15.22 -2.10
C ARG A 89 2.51 14.85 -3.53
N ALA A 90 3.41 14.16 -4.25
CA ALA A 90 3.10 13.68 -5.59
C ALA A 90 2.01 12.61 -5.58
N PHE A 91 2.06 11.68 -4.61
CA PHE A 91 1.04 10.66 -4.39
C PHE A 91 -0.33 11.27 -4.03
N ILE A 92 -0.36 12.27 -3.12
CA ILE A 92 -1.61 12.96 -2.78
C ILE A 92 -2.20 13.70 -4.00
N ARG A 93 -1.36 14.35 -4.82
CA ARG A 93 -1.82 14.96 -6.08
C ARG A 93 -2.31 13.91 -7.08
N PHE A 94 -1.64 12.76 -7.18
CA PHE A 94 -2.10 11.64 -8.02
C PHE A 94 -3.45 11.14 -7.56
N ALA A 95 -3.67 11.00 -6.25
CA ALA A 95 -4.96 10.58 -5.71
C ALA A 95 -6.08 11.57 -6.05
N ASP A 96 -5.81 12.89 -6.03
CA ASP A 96 -6.75 13.94 -6.42
C ASP A 96 -8.10 13.83 -5.67
N GLY A 97 -8.03 13.55 -4.37
CA GLY A 97 -9.21 13.38 -3.51
C GLY A 97 -9.95 12.04 -3.68
N ALA A 98 -9.55 11.17 -4.60
CA ALA A 98 -10.10 9.83 -4.72
C ALA A 98 -9.80 9.00 -3.45
N PRO A 99 -10.73 8.12 -3.01
CA PRO A 99 -10.47 7.24 -1.89
C PRO A 99 -9.28 6.33 -2.17
N LEU A 100 -8.46 6.13 -1.13
CA LEU A 100 -7.32 5.23 -1.12
C LEU A 100 -7.75 3.85 -0.62
N LEU A 101 -7.19 2.82 -1.21
CA LEU A 101 -7.44 1.43 -0.82
C LEU A 101 -6.13 0.65 -0.85
N ALA A 102 -5.89 -0.17 0.18
CA ALA A 102 -4.76 -1.08 0.23
C ALA A 102 -5.11 -2.39 0.93
N PHE A 103 -4.24 -3.39 0.78
CA PHE A 103 -4.31 -4.65 1.53
C PHE A 103 -3.58 -4.49 2.85
N GLY A 104 -4.28 -4.07 3.91
CA GLY A 104 -3.69 -3.88 5.23
C GLY A 104 -3.76 -2.44 5.73
N ARG A 105 -2.68 -1.96 6.33
CA ARG A 105 -2.62 -0.67 7.03
C ARG A 105 -1.49 0.24 6.53
N ASP A 106 -1.37 0.37 5.21
CA ASP A 106 -0.38 1.25 4.57
C ASP A 106 -0.61 2.73 4.88
N ASP A 107 -1.85 3.09 5.22
CA ASP A 107 -2.19 4.41 5.75
C ASP A 107 -1.37 4.76 7.00
N LEU A 108 -1.20 3.79 7.91
CA LEU A 108 -0.37 3.98 9.11
C LEU A 108 1.12 4.10 8.76
N VAL A 109 1.60 3.29 7.80
CA VAL A 109 3.01 3.39 7.38
C VAL A 109 3.32 4.78 6.82
N LEU A 110 2.42 5.34 6.00
CA LEU A 110 2.58 6.71 5.50
C LEU A 110 2.54 7.74 6.65
N THR A 111 1.61 7.58 7.59
CA THR A 111 1.48 8.47 8.75
C THR A 111 2.71 8.38 9.66
N ASP A 112 3.18 7.17 9.96
CA ASP A 112 4.39 6.94 10.75
C ASP A 112 5.61 7.62 10.11
N ASN A 113 5.72 7.61 8.77
CA ASN A 113 6.81 8.29 8.06
C ASN A 113 6.69 9.82 8.11
N LEU A 114 5.46 10.36 8.07
CA LEU A 114 5.26 11.80 8.30
C LEU A 114 5.73 12.21 9.70
N GLU A 115 5.40 11.42 10.72
CA GLU A 115 5.82 11.65 12.10
C GLU A 115 7.34 11.49 12.27
N LEU A 116 7.90 10.40 11.72
CA LEU A 116 9.32 10.06 11.78
C LEU A 116 10.20 11.19 11.21
N TYR A 117 9.73 11.84 10.16
CA TYR A 117 10.46 12.93 9.50
C TYR A 117 10.03 14.34 9.94
N GLY A 118 9.11 14.45 10.92
CA GLY A 118 8.64 15.73 11.45
C GLY A 118 7.81 16.55 10.46
N LEU A 119 7.13 15.91 9.52
CA LEU A 119 6.39 16.52 8.41
C LEU A 119 4.92 16.77 8.79
N LYS A 120 4.69 17.65 9.78
CA LYS A 120 3.35 17.90 10.35
C LYS A 120 2.41 18.71 9.45
N ASP A 121 2.98 19.47 8.52
CA ASP A 121 2.24 20.42 7.66
C ASP A 121 1.88 19.82 6.28
N GLU A 122 2.15 18.53 6.08
CA GLU A 122 1.82 17.87 4.83
C GLU A 122 0.31 17.66 4.65
N PRO A 123 -0.18 17.58 3.41
CA PRO A 123 -1.59 17.31 3.13
C PRO A 123 -2.06 16.04 3.84
N ARG A 124 -3.31 16.03 4.32
CA ARG A 124 -3.92 14.84 4.88
C ARG A 124 -4.16 13.79 3.81
N LEU A 125 -4.09 12.52 4.21
CA LEU A 125 -4.50 11.42 3.36
C LEU A 125 -5.98 11.56 2.99
N PRO A 126 -6.35 11.27 1.73
CA PRO A 126 -7.74 11.05 1.34
C PRO A 126 -8.42 9.96 2.20
N PRO A 127 -9.75 9.81 2.12
CA PRO A 127 -10.44 8.71 2.76
C PRO A 127 -9.77 7.37 2.43
N TYR A 128 -9.51 6.56 3.46
CA TYR A 128 -8.80 5.30 3.31
C TYR A 128 -9.71 4.11 3.63
N VAL A 129 -9.56 3.03 2.87
CA VAL A 129 -10.26 1.76 3.06
C VAL A 129 -9.23 0.62 3.12
N ASN A 130 -9.24 -0.13 4.20
CA ASN A 130 -8.55 -1.41 4.28
C ASN A 130 -9.40 -2.48 3.56
N ALA A 131 -8.84 -3.12 2.54
CA ALA A 131 -9.55 -4.14 1.77
C ALA A 131 -9.75 -5.46 2.54
N VAL A 132 -8.94 -5.74 3.57
CA VAL A 132 -8.94 -7.03 4.28
C VAL A 132 -10.31 -7.44 4.83
N PRO A 133 -11.08 -6.60 5.54
CA PRO A 133 -12.40 -6.99 6.01
C PRO A 133 -13.37 -7.37 4.89
N TRP A 134 -13.33 -6.63 3.78
CA TRP A 134 -14.16 -6.95 2.61
C TRP A 134 -13.73 -8.25 1.93
N LEU A 135 -12.41 -8.53 1.84
CA LEU A 135 -11.89 -9.79 1.30
C LEU A 135 -12.38 -10.99 2.11
N ILE A 136 -12.39 -10.86 3.45
CA ILE A 136 -12.94 -11.91 4.33
C ILE A 136 -14.43 -12.15 4.04
N GLU A 137 -15.22 -11.08 3.92
CA GLU A 137 -16.65 -11.19 3.57
C GLU A 137 -16.85 -11.78 2.17
N ALA A 138 -15.94 -11.54 1.25
CA ALA A 138 -15.91 -12.12 -0.09
C ALA A 138 -15.38 -13.56 -0.14
N GLY A 139 -15.03 -14.17 1.01
CA GLY A 139 -14.62 -15.56 1.13
C GLY A 139 -13.11 -15.81 0.99
N ILE A 140 -12.27 -14.78 1.06
CA ILE A 140 -10.81 -14.91 1.06
C ILE A 140 -10.32 -14.96 2.51
N ASP A 141 -9.56 -16.00 2.87
CA ASP A 141 -8.77 -16.02 4.11
C ASP A 141 -7.47 -15.25 3.88
N PRO A 142 -7.26 -14.09 4.53
CA PRO A 142 -6.06 -13.30 4.34
C PRO A 142 -4.84 -13.83 5.10
N SER A 143 -4.98 -14.90 5.88
CA SER A 143 -3.91 -15.44 6.72
C SER A 143 -2.73 -15.88 5.89
N GLY A 144 -1.57 -15.24 6.10
CA GLY A 144 -0.33 -15.54 5.38
C GLY A 144 -0.29 -15.02 3.93
N LEU A 145 -1.30 -14.27 3.49
CA LEU A 145 -1.28 -13.62 2.19
C LEU A 145 -0.62 -12.24 2.27
N HIS A 146 0.04 -11.85 1.19
CA HIS A 146 0.54 -10.52 0.90
C HIS A 146 -0.29 -9.88 -0.23
N ALA A 147 -0.14 -8.58 -0.47
CA ALA A 147 -0.85 -7.89 -1.55
C ALA A 147 -0.65 -8.54 -2.92
N CYS A 148 0.56 -9.03 -3.20
CA CYS A 148 0.89 -9.79 -4.42
C CYS A 148 0.06 -11.07 -4.63
N ASP A 149 -0.49 -11.65 -3.57
CA ASP A 149 -1.22 -12.93 -3.65
C ASP A 149 -2.72 -12.76 -3.94
N ILE A 150 -3.25 -11.55 -3.82
CA ILE A 150 -4.71 -11.32 -3.79
C ILE A 150 -5.39 -11.65 -5.12
N ALA A 151 -4.75 -11.36 -6.25
CA ALA A 151 -5.28 -11.75 -7.55
C ALA A 151 -5.44 -13.27 -7.66
N GLU A 152 -4.40 -14.03 -7.29
CA GLU A 152 -4.39 -15.49 -7.37
C GLU A 152 -5.36 -16.11 -6.35
N ALA A 153 -5.41 -15.60 -5.13
CA ALA A 153 -6.37 -16.02 -4.12
C ALA A 153 -7.82 -15.81 -4.57
N ALA A 154 -8.09 -14.72 -5.33
CA ALA A 154 -9.37 -14.48 -5.97
C ALA A 154 -9.61 -15.37 -7.20
N GLY A 155 -8.64 -16.17 -7.63
CA GLY A 155 -8.70 -17.09 -8.79
C GLY A 155 -8.49 -16.40 -10.14
N ALA A 156 -7.75 -15.29 -10.16
CA ALA A 156 -7.24 -14.67 -11.38
C ALA A 156 -5.79 -15.11 -11.63
N THR A 157 -5.36 -15.05 -12.90
CA THR A 157 -3.93 -15.17 -13.24
C THR A 157 -3.30 -13.78 -13.22
N PHE A 158 -2.19 -13.63 -12.52
CA PHE A 158 -1.45 -12.39 -12.44
C PHE A 158 0.03 -12.62 -12.77
N ALA A 159 0.60 -11.78 -13.61
CA ALA A 159 1.98 -11.91 -14.10
C ALA A 159 2.91 -10.79 -13.60
N GLY A 160 2.49 -10.02 -12.61
CA GLY A 160 3.28 -8.97 -11.98
C GLY A 160 4.41 -9.54 -11.11
N ARG A 161 5.37 -8.69 -10.78
CA ARG A 161 6.44 -9.03 -9.86
C ARG A 161 5.94 -8.95 -8.42
N ARG A 162 6.16 -10.00 -7.66
CA ARG A 162 5.88 -10.02 -6.22
C ARG A 162 6.79 -9.02 -5.50
N HIS A 163 6.24 -8.34 -4.51
CA HIS A 163 6.94 -7.31 -3.73
C HIS A 163 7.52 -6.18 -4.61
N ASP A 164 6.78 -5.80 -5.62
CA ASP A 164 6.89 -4.53 -6.31
C ASP A 164 5.59 -3.77 -6.03
N ALA A 165 5.68 -2.63 -5.37
CA ALA A 165 4.49 -1.95 -4.85
C ALA A 165 3.45 -1.63 -5.95
N LEU A 166 3.87 -1.31 -7.19
CA LEU A 166 2.93 -1.05 -8.28
C LEU A 166 2.22 -2.34 -8.73
N ASP A 167 2.96 -3.42 -8.87
CA ASP A 167 2.38 -4.70 -9.27
C ASP A 167 1.52 -5.30 -8.13
N ASP A 168 1.91 -5.10 -6.87
CA ASP A 168 1.13 -5.53 -5.71
C ASP A 168 -0.20 -4.75 -5.63
N ALA A 169 -0.20 -3.45 -5.89
CA ALA A 169 -1.43 -2.66 -6.04
C ALA A 169 -2.33 -3.18 -7.17
N ARG A 170 -1.74 -3.58 -8.30
CA ARG A 170 -2.46 -4.19 -9.44
C ARG A 170 -3.04 -5.56 -9.08
N SER A 171 -2.31 -6.37 -8.32
CA SER A 171 -2.80 -7.66 -7.82
C SER A 171 -4.04 -7.47 -6.95
N VAL A 172 -4.01 -6.52 -6.02
CA VAL A 172 -5.17 -6.19 -5.17
C VAL A 172 -6.35 -5.72 -6.03
N ALA A 173 -6.13 -4.80 -6.96
CA ALA A 173 -7.17 -4.29 -7.86
C ALA A 173 -7.81 -5.41 -8.71
N LEU A 174 -6.99 -6.31 -9.27
CA LEU A 174 -7.45 -7.44 -10.07
C LEU A 174 -8.22 -8.45 -9.22
N GLY A 175 -7.77 -8.73 -7.99
CA GLY A 175 -8.48 -9.59 -7.05
C GLY A 175 -9.87 -9.07 -6.73
N ILE A 176 -9.99 -7.78 -6.40
CA ILE A 176 -11.29 -7.14 -6.15
C ILE A 176 -12.19 -7.23 -7.39
N LYS A 177 -11.68 -6.87 -8.56
CA LYS A 177 -12.43 -7.01 -9.83
C LYS A 177 -12.95 -8.42 -10.04
N THR A 178 -12.12 -9.42 -9.78
CA THR A 178 -12.46 -10.84 -9.99
C THR A 178 -13.55 -11.29 -9.04
N LEU A 179 -13.47 -10.91 -7.76
CA LEU A 179 -14.51 -11.24 -6.78
C LEU A 179 -15.83 -10.54 -7.06
N VAL A 180 -15.79 -9.26 -7.48
CA VAL A 180 -17.01 -8.54 -7.90
C VAL A 180 -17.65 -9.20 -9.13
N ALA A 181 -16.87 -9.63 -10.11
CA ALA A 181 -17.37 -10.38 -11.26
C ALA A 181 -18.00 -11.73 -10.87
N ARG A 182 -17.67 -12.27 -9.70
CA ARG A 182 -18.26 -13.50 -9.12
C ARG A 182 -19.42 -13.22 -8.17
N GLY A 183 -19.87 -11.98 -8.05
CA GLY A 183 -21.04 -11.60 -7.28
C GLY A 183 -20.77 -10.96 -5.91
N ALA A 184 -19.52 -10.72 -5.52
CA ALA A 184 -19.23 -9.93 -4.33
C ALA A 184 -19.70 -8.48 -4.53
N PRO A 185 -20.16 -7.77 -3.48
CA PRO A 185 -20.50 -6.36 -3.56
C PRO A 185 -19.31 -5.53 -4.03
N ASN A 186 -19.53 -4.56 -4.91
CA ASN A 186 -18.43 -3.71 -5.39
C ASN A 186 -17.95 -2.76 -4.28
N LEU A 187 -16.79 -3.07 -3.69
CA LEU A 187 -16.14 -2.29 -2.62
C LEU A 187 -15.97 -0.81 -2.98
N LEU A 188 -15.75 -0.50 -4.26
CA LEU A 188 -15.45 0.85 -4.72
C LEU A 188 -16.71 1.73 -4.87
N LEU A 189 -17.89 1.10 -4.93
CA LEU A 189 -19.19 1.79 -5.08
C LEU A 189 -19.99 1.80 -3.78
N MET A 190 -19.68 0.91 -2.83
CA MET A 190 -20.38 0.87 -1.55
C MET A 190 -19.80 1.93 -0.59
N GLU A 191 -20.61 2.37 0.37
CA GLU A 191 -20.10 3.07 1.54
C GLU A 191 -19.53 2.04 2.52
N PRO A 192 -18.21 2.02 2.76
CA PRO A 192 -17.63 1.05 3.69
C PRO A 192 -18.26 1.23 5.08
N PRO A 193 -18.58 0.16 5.79
CA PRO A 193 -19.02 0.22 7.19
C PRO A 193 -18.10 1.10 8.03
N LEU A 194 -18.64 1.77 9.04
CA LEU A 194 -17.84 2.60 9.96
C LEU A 194 -16.68 1.82 10.58
N THR A 195 -16.89 0.53 10.87
CA THR A 195 -15.85 -0.37 11.39
C THR A 195 -14.63 -0.52 10.48
N TRP A 196 -14.77 -0.40 9.18
CA TRP A 196 -13.63 -0.44 8.24
C TRP A 196 -12.92 0.91 8.20
N ARG A 197 -13.63 2.02 8.46
CA ARG A 197 -13.09 3.38 8.57
C ARG A 197 -12.49 3.64 9.95
N GLU A 198 -13.11 3.12 11.02
CA GLU A 198 -12.64 3.26 12.40
C GLU A 198 -11.41 2.39 12.67
N ALA A 199 -11.28 1.22 12.02
CA ALA A 199 -10.02 0.48 12.02
C ALA A 199 -8.86 1.34 11.50
N ALA A 200 -9.14 2.33 10.66
CA ALA A 200 -8.16 3.33 10.23
C ALA A 200 -7.85 4.41 11.29
N ARG A 201 -8.69 4.59 12.32
CA ARG A 201 -8.49 5.60 13.38
C ARG A 201 -8.11 5.04 14.74
N GLY A 202 -8.25 3.77 14.93
CA GLY A 202 -8.08 3.14 16.23
C GLY A 202 -6.96 2.13 16.24
N VAL A 203 -5.80 2.56 16.64
CA VAL A 203 -5.02 2.00 17.74
C VAL A 203 -3.76 2.87 17.91
N SER A 204 -3.95 4.06 18.44
CA SER A 204 -2.95 4.61 19.34
C SER A 204 -3.41 4.24 20.73
N THR A 205 -3.01 3.08 21.21
CA THR A 205 -2.88 2.75 22.62
C THR A 205 -2.48 1.29 22.74
N ILE A 206 -1.20 1.01 22.68
CA ILE A 206 -0.61 0.05 23.61
C ILE A 206 0.69 0.68 24.07
N ALA A 207 0.66 1.11 25.33
CA ALA A 207 1.83 1.45 26.11
C ALA A 207 2.75 0.24 26.23
#